data_ca460fa4952809163664cb863223003e
#
_entry.id   ca460fa4952809163664cb863223003e
#
_cell.length_a   1.000
_cell.length_b   1.000
_cell.length_c   1.000
_cell.angle_alpha   90.00
_cell.angle_beta   90.00
_cell.angle_gamma   90.00
#
_symmetry.space_group_name_H-M   'P 1'
#
loop_
_entity.id
_entity.type
_entity.pdbx_description
1 polymer ?
#
loop_
_entity_poly.entity_id
_entity_poly.type
_entity_poly.pdbx_seq_one_letter_code
_entity_poly.pdbx_strand_id
1 'polypeptide(L)'
;MYIKKYFYKKSDLKLDNKSMIIADTKDFRNKYMSEIFYNLYQNDINSFKTNGRTALLYCGGNAEHHSSSRIYQTNTPKGAVAIKSQMGYIASKVAKRIGNIDFLSINTNTCASSMSAIYEAKRLLKYDDFDDVIIYGEEWVEENELLLFNQSNIDVVCSDGFFILHLSKDSKNAKARIEETTFLWNDDRNPFEVSRDGYIKAMMPFLFSDINCVKMHGTGTPQNDESEKKAIEHLFGNVDTIEYKSQIGHSQGCSTGLELCILIDEYYTTNPKRFSEMKDNHILFNTSGMGNFYGSFELVI
;
A
#
# COMPACT_ATOMS: atom_id res chain seq x y z
N MET A 1 8.47 12.42 9.08
CA MET A 1 8.64 12.57 7.62
C MET A 1 7.41 13.22 7.02
N TYR A 2 7.57 13.99 5.97
CA TYR A 2 6.51 14.83 5.39
C TYR A 2 6.08 14.31 4.04
N ILE A 3 4.77 14.23 3.79
CA ILE A 3 4.17 13.87 2.51
C ILE A 3 4.09 15.13 1.65
N LYS A 4 4.86 15.18 0.57
CA LYS A 4 4.97 16.34 -0.33
C LYS A 4 3.98 16.29 -1.47
N LYS A 5 3.86 15.11 -2.07
CA LYS A 5 3.07 14.88 -3.28
C LYS A 5 2.61 13.43 -3.32
N TYR A 6 1.44 13.21 -3.87
CA TYR A 6 0.92 11.89 -4.16
C TYR A 6 0.12 11.88 -5.47
N PHE A 7 0.00 10.71 -6.04
CA PHE A 7 -0.92 10.40 -7.13
C PHE A 7 -1.42 8.97 -6.91
N TYR A 8 -2.69 8.73 -7.19
CA TYR A 8 -3.26 7.40 -7.03
C TYR A 8 -4.39 7.12 -8.01
N LYS A 9 -4.69 5.85 -8.20
CA LYS A 9 -5.89 5.34 -8.86
C LYS A 9 -6.44 4.18 -8.06
N LYS A 10 -7.72 4.27 -7.74
CA LYS A 10 -8.48 3.21 -7.08
C LYS A 10 -9.42 2.56 -8.08
N SER A 11 -9.84 1.34 -7.77
CA SER A 11 -10.85 0.63 -8.54
C SER A 11 -12.22 1.32 -8.42
N ASP A 12 -12.87 1.52 -9.55
CA ASP A 12 -14.20 2.13 -9.65
C ASP A 12 -15.19 1.30 -10.49
N LEU A 13 -14.71 0.20 -11.08
CA LEU A 13 -15.51 -0.71 -11.88
C LEU A 13 -15.49 -2.12 -11.27
N LYS A 14 -16.67 -2.63 -10.88
CA LYS A 14 -16.84 -4.04 -10.53
C LYS A 14 -16.73 -4.90 -11.79
N LEU A 15 -15.80 -5.84 -11.79
CA LEU A 15 -15.69 -6.84 -12.85
C LEU A 15 -16.66 -8.00 -12.57
N ASP A 16 -16.75 -8.42 -11.31
CA ASP A 16 -17.68 -9.41 -10.77
C ASP A 16 -17.90 -9.21 -9.27
N ASN A 17 -18.45 -10.19 -8.57
CA ASN A 17 -18.70 -10.11 -7.12
C ASN A 17 -17.43 -10.20 -6.26
N LYS A 18 -16.30 -10.61 -6.82
CA LYS A 18 -15.03 -10.86 -6.13
C LYS A 18 -13.89 -9.96 -6.60
N SER A 19 -14.11 -9.15 -7.63
CA SER A 19 -13.06 -8.34 -8.23
C SER A 19 -13.52 -6.98 -8.71
N MET A 20 -12.65 -6.00 -8.52
CA MET A 20 -12.81 -4.61 -8.99
C MET A 20 -11.58 -4.17 -9.76
N ILE A 21 -11.77 -3.40 -10.82
CA ILE A 21 -10.68 -2.88 -11.64
C ILE A 21 -10.77 -1.36 -11.79
N ILE A 22 -9.65 -0.74 -12.11
CA ILE A 22 -9.60 0.64 -12.60
C ILE A 22 -10.19 0.62 -14.02
N ALA A 23 -11.17 1.48 -14.30
CA ALA A 23 -11.95 1.45 -15.55
C ALA A 23 -11.07 1.41 -16.81
N ASP A 24 -10.01 2.19 -16.83
CA ASP A 24 -9.10 2.32 -17.99
C ASP A 24 -8.17 1.11 -18.14
N THR A 25 -8.05 0.23 -17.17
CA THR A 25 -7.07 -0.87 -17.23
C THR A 25 -7.49 -2.02 -18.13
N LYS A 26 -8.76 -2.14 -18.51
CA LYS A 26 -9.27 -3.26 -19.28
C LYS A 26 -8.55 -3.44 -20.62
N ASP A 27 -8.39 -2.38 -21.40
CA ASP A 27 -7.69 -2.40 -22.69
C ASP A 27 -6.18 -2.55 -22.51
N PHE A 28 -5.60 -1.88 -21.50
CA PHE A 28 -4.19 -2.00 -21.16
C PHE A 28 -3.81 -3.39 -20.64
N ARG A 29 -4.69 -4.02 -19.86
CA ARG A 29 -4.54 -5.38 -19.35
C ARG A 29 -4.38 -6.39 -20.49
N ASN A 30 -5.18 -6.27 -21.53
CA ASN A 30 -5.09 -7.13 -22.72
C ASN A 30 -3.81 -6.92 -23.53
N LYS A 31 -3.24 -5.72 -23.53
CA LYS A 31 -2.12 -5.33 -24.40
C LYS A 31 -0.75 -5.31 -23.70
N TYR A 32 -0.70 -4.81 -22.48
CA TYR A 32 0.55 -4.49 -21.79
C TYR A 32 0.80 -5.30 -20.50
N MET A 33 -0.08 -6.12 -20.10
CA MET A 33 -0.12 -7.02 -18.93
C MET A 33 0.85 -6.69 -17.77
N SER A 34 2.14 -6.99 -17.90
CA SER A 34 3.15 -6.75 -16.85
C SER A 34 3.56 -5.28 -16.65
N GLU A 35 3.05 -4.37 -17.46
CA GLU A 35 3.44 -2.96 -17.46
C GLU A 35 2.22 -2.04 -17.52
N ILE A 36 1.08 -2.50 -16.98
CA ILE A 36 -0.21 -1.80 -17.08
C ILE A 36 -0.10 -0.37 -16.59
N PHE A 37 0.20 -0.18 -15.32
CA PHE A 37 0.22 1.15 -14.71
C PHE A 37 1.42 1.98 -15.16
N TYR A 38 2.58 1.34 -15.35
CA TYR A 38 3.75 2.02 -15.91
C TYR A 38 3.45 2.67 -17.26
N ASN A 39 2.72 2.00 -18.16
CA ASN A 39 2.37 2.53 -19.47
C ASN A 39 1.21 3.53 -19.40
N LEU A 40 0.23 3.29 -18.54
CA LEU A 40 -0.96 4.13 -18.42
C LEU A 40 -0.65 5.49 -17.81
N TYR A 41 0.21 5.53 -16.78
CA TYR A 41 0.47 6.74 -15.97
C TYR A 41 1.89 7.31 -16.13
N GLN A 42 2.46 7.19 -17.32
CA GLN A 42 3.85 7.65 -17.60
C GLN A 42 4.09 9.13 -17.26
N ASN A 43 3.13 10.00 -17.55
CA ASN A 43 3.26 11.43 -17.30
C ASN A 43 3.23 11.73 -15.80
N ASP A 44 2.37 11.03 -15.08
CA ASP A 44 2.27 11.16 -13.63
C ASP A 44 3.56 10.68 -12.95
N ILE A 45 4.09 9.53 -13.35
CA ILE A 45 5.38 9.00 -12.90
C ILE A 45 6.50 10.04 -13.12
N ASN A 46 6.59 10.63 -14.31
CA ASN A 46 7.60 11.65 -14.65
C ASN A 46 7.52 12.88 -13.75
N SER A 47 6.36 13.17 -13.18
CA SER A 47 6.15 14.36 -12.35
C SER A 47 6.75 14.24 -10.94
N PHE A 48 7.26 13.06 -10.55
CA PHE A 48 7.85 12.78 -9.23
C PHE A 48 9.38 12.93 -9.20
N LYS A 49 9.93 13.81 -10.03
CA LYS A 49 11.37 14.14 -10.01
C LYS A 49 11.72 14.92 -8.75
N THR A 50 12.86 14.59 -8.19
CA THR A 50 13.46 15.24 -7.02
C THR A 50 14.82 15.80 -7.36
N ASN A 51 15.36 16.69 -6.52
CA ASN A 51 16.67 17.31 -6.72
C ASN A 51 17.70 16.86 -5.67
N GLY A 52 17.24 16.24 -4.58
CA GLY A 52 18.08 15.73 -3.49
C GLY A 52 18.48 14.29 -3.71
N ARG A 53 19.21 13.75 -2.75
CA ARG A 53 19.54 12.31 -2.69
C ARG A 53 18.26 11.52 -2.46
N THR A 54 17.90 10.68 -3.41
CA THR A 54 16.58 10.07 -3.50
C THR A 54 16.61 8.55 -3.48
N ALA A 55 15.76 7.95 -2.66
CA ALA A 55 15.45 6.53 -2.69
C ALA A 55 14.12 6.26 -3.42
N LEU A 56 14.03 5.15 -4.14
CA LEU A 56 12.78 4.59 -4.66
C LEU A 56 12.48 3.26 -3.96
N LEU A 57 11.32 3.16 -3.34
CA LEU A 57 10.81 1.94 -2.74
C LEU A 57 9.62 1.46 -3.58
N TYR A 58 9.76 0.29 -4.17
CA TYR A 58 8.68 -0.38 -4.89
C TYR A 58 7.92 -1.31 -3.95
N CYS A 59 6.59 -1.35 -4.03
CA CYS A 59 5.76 -2.29 -3.31
C CYS A 59 4.66 -2.87 -4.21
N GLY A 60 4.45 -4.18 -4.07
CA GLY A 60 3.58 -4.98 -4.92
C GLY A 60 4.30 -6.19 -5.48
N GLY A 61 3.59 -7.13 -6.06
CA GLY A 61 4.18 -8.39 -6.55
C GLY A 61 3.52 -8.96 -7.78
N ASN A 62 2.33 -8.52 -8.15
CA ASN A 62 1.53 -9.16 -9.20
C ASN A 62 2.09 -8.97 -10.61
N ALA A 63 2.88 -7.91 -10.86
CA ALA A 63 3.49 -7.67 -12.15
C ALA A 63 4.36 -8.83 -12.63
N GLU A 64 5.22 -9.29 -11.76
CA GLU A 64 6.13 -10.41 -12.01
C GLU A 64 5.43 -11.76 -12.00
N HIS A 65 4.48 -11.95 -11.10
CA HIS A 65 3.65 -13.14 -11.04
C HIS A 65 2.90 -13.40 -12.34
N HIS A 66 2.31 -12.35 -12.91
CA HIS A 66 1.58 -12.46 -14.16
C HIS A 66 2.48 -12.88 -15.33
N SER A 67 3.67 -12.28 -15.43
CA SER A 67 4.65 -12.64 -16.43
C SER A 67 5.10 -14.10 -16.31
N SER A 68 5.30 -14.58 -15.08
CA SER A 68 5.66 -15.97 -14.80
C SER A 68 4.55 -16.92 -15.19
N SER A 69 3.31 -16.65 -14.82
CA SER A 69 2.14 -17.46 -15.17
C SER A 69 1.99 -17.64 -16.68
N ARG A 70 2.25 -16.58 -17.47
CA ARG A 70 2.23 -16.65 -18.92
C ARG A 70 3.30 -17.57 -19.50
N ILE A 71 4.49 -17.62 -18.93
CA ILE A 71 5.53 -18.57 -19.35
C ILE A 71 5.02 -19.99 -19.22
N TYR A 72 4.41 -20.32 -18.11
CA TYR A 72 3.86 -21.66 -17.86
C TYR A 72 2.70 -22.00 -18.80
N GLN A 73 1.77 -21.06 -19.01
CA GLN A 73 0.59 -21.28 -19.85
C GLN A 73 0.93 -21.44 -21.33
N THR A 74 1.89 -20.69 -21.84
CA THR A 74 2.21 -20.68 -23.29
C THR A 74 3.30 -21.67 -23.70
N ASN A 75 3.96 -22.30 -22.71
CA ASN A 75 5.11 -23.18 -22.90
C ASN A 75 6.19 -22.63 -23.85
N THR A 76 6.28 -21.30 -23.95
CA THR A 76 7.21 -20.58 -24.82
C THR A 76 8.05 -19.63 -23.98
N PRO A 77 9.19 -20.07 -23.44
CA PRO A 77 10.13 -19.18 -22.75
C PRO A 77 10.79 -18.27 -23.79
N LYS A 78 10.18 -17.14 -24.11
CA LYS A 78 10.86 -16.06 -24.78
C LYS A 78 11.71 -15.33 -23.75
N GLY A 79 13.00 -15.08 -24.04
CA GLY A 79 13.91 -14.40 -23.12
C GLY A 79 13.38 -13.05 -22.60
N ALA A 80 12.62 -12.32 -23.44
CA ALA A 80 11.97 -11.07 -23.02
C ALA A 80 10.92 -11.27 -21.92
N VAL A 81 10.17 -12.39 -21.92
CA VAL A 81 9.16 -12.69 -20.89
C VAL A 81 9.86 -13.11 -19.58
N ALA A 82 10.94 -13.90 -19.68
CA ALA A 82 11.75 -14.27 -18.53
C ALA A 82 12.36 -13.05 -17.82
N ILE A 83 12.81 -12.04 -18.57
CA ILE A 83 13.31 -10.78 -18.00
C ILE A 83 12.19 -10.03 -17.29
N LYS A 84 10.99 -9.95 -17.86
CA LYS A 84 9.85 -9.24 -17.28
C LYS A 84 9.28 -9.93 -16.03
N SER A 85 9.58 -11.22 -15.83
CA SER A 85 9.19 -11.97 -14.63
C SER A 85 10.19 -11.87 -13.48
N GLN A 86 11.28 -11.12 -13.65
CA GLN A 86 12.25 -10.91 -12.57
C GLN A 86 11.73 -9.87 -11.59
N MET A 87 11.87 -10.18 -10.29
CA MET A 87 11.57 -9.22 -9.23
C MET A 87 12.33 -7.91 -9.47
N GLY A 88 11.60 -6.81 -9.40
CA GLY A 88 12.18 -5.49 -9.62
C GLY A 88 12.29 -5.02 -11.07
N TYR A 89 11.78 -5.77 -12.04
CA TYR A 89 11.77 -5.32 -13.44
C TYR A 89 11.03 -3.97 -13.59
N ILE A 90 9.81 -3.89 -13.06
CA ILE A 90 9.02 -2.64 -13.08
C ILE A 90 9.68 -1.56 -12.22
N ALA A 91 10.15 -1.92 -11.03
CA ALA A 91 10.87 -0.99 -10.15
C ALA A 91 12.04 -0.31 -10.86
N SER A 92 12.84 -1.08 -11.60
CA SER A 92 13.96 -0.56 -12.38
C SER A 92 13.52 0.36 -13.53
N LYS A 93 12.40 0.06 -14.19
CA LYS A 93 11.83 0.93 -15.23
C LYS A 93 11.35 2.25 -14.65
N VAL A 94 10.67 2.20 -13.50
CA VAL A 94 10.18 3.39 -12.78
C VAL A 94 11.37 4.25 -12.33
N ALA A 95 12.38 3.64 -11.70
CA ALA A 95 13.60 4.34 -11.30
C ALA A 95 14.27 5.07 -12.47
N LYS A 96 14.42 4.39 -13.61
CA LYS A 96 14.97 4.99 -14.83
C LYS A 96 14.12 6.13 -15.38
N ARG A 97 12.80 6.05 -15.25
CA ARG A 97 11.89 7.09 -15.72
C ARG A 97 11.88 8.33 -14.83
N ILE A 98 11.87 8.15 -13.53
CA ILE A 98 11.96 9.25 -12.56
C ILE A 98 13.33 9.90 -12.69
N GLY A 99 14.39 9.10 -12.81
CA GLY A 99 15.77 9.56 -12.83
C GLY A 99 16.26 10.03 -11.46
N ASN A 100 17.57 10.19 -11.32
CA ASN A 100 18.20 10.64 -10.09
C ASN A 100 17.83 9.80 -8.85
N ILE A 101 17.81 8.46 -9.02
CA ILE A 101 17.56 7.51 -7.93
C ILE A 101 18.90 6.93 -7.48
N ASP A 102 19.26 7.16 -6.22
CA ASP A 102 20.51 6.69 -5.61
C ASP A 102 20.37 5.32 -4.95
N PHE A 103 19.13 4.95 -4.59
CA PHE A 103 18.83 3.67 -3.93
C PHE A 103 17.49 3.14 -4.40
N LEU A 104 17.43 1.84 -4.67
CA LEU A 104 16.22 1.12 -5.06
C LEU A 104 16.01 -0.09 -4.17
N SER A 105 14.85 -0.19 -3.52
CA SER A 105 14.43 -1.34 -2.73
C SER A 105 13.09 -1.87 -3.19
N ILE A 106 12.82 -3.15 -2.92
CA ILE A 106 11.60 -3.85 -3.29
C ILE A 106 11.00 -4.46 -2.03
N ASN A 107 9.80 -4.04 -1.70
CA ASN A 107 9.06 -4.46 -0.52
C ASN A 107 7.92 -5.40 -0.92
N THR A 108 8.04 -6.68 -0.57
CA THR A 108 7.07 -7.74 -0.89
C THR A 108 6.66 -8.50 0.37
N ASN A 109 5.90 -7.83 1.22
CA ASN A 109 5.39 -8.37 2.49
C ASN A 109 3.87 -8.61 2.40
N THR A 110 3.41 -9.23 1.30
CA THR A 110 2.00 -9.48 1.01
C THR A 110 1.15 -8.20 1.15
N CYS A 111 0.01 -8.24 1.81
CA CYS A 111 -0.87 -7.07 2.01
C CYS A 111 -0.21 -5.93 2.82
N ALA A 112 0.90 -6.19 3.52
CA ALA A 112 1.65 -5.21 4.29
C ALA A 112 2.83 -4.57 3.53
N SER A 113 2.97 -4.79 2.22
CA SER A 113 4.13 -4.32 1.43
C SER A 113 4.29 -2.81 1.44
N SER A 114 3.22 -2.05 1.24
CA SER A 114 3.29 -0.58 1.29
C SER A 114 3.53 -0.04 2.71
N MET A 115 3.08 -0.74 3.76
CA MET A 115 3.43 -0.41 5.14
C MET A 115 4.92 -0.60 5.39
N SER A 116 5.49 -1.73 4.94
CA SER A 116 6.93 -2.00 5.01
C SER A 116 7.74 -0.90 4.30
N ALA A 117 7.30 -0.48 3.12
CA ALA A 117 7.94 0.62 2.39
C ALA A 117 7.86 1.96 3.16
N ILE A 118 6.73 2.28 3.79
CA ILE A 118 6.59 3.49 4.64
C ILE A 118 7.54 3.43 5.85
N TYR A 119 7.65 2.26 6.49
CA TYR A 119 8.59 2.03 7.59
C TYR A 119 10.05 2.18 7.15
N GLU A 120 10.42 1.60 6.01
CA GLU A 120 11.76 1.75 5.42
C GLU A 120 12.05 3.21 5.05
N ALA A 121 11.09 3.92 4.43
CA ALA A 121 11.22 5.33 4.10
C ALA A 121 11.53 6.19 5.32
N LYS A 122 10.85 5.95 6.45
CA LYS A 122 11.12 6.65 7.71
C LYS A 122 12.57 6.45 8.16
N ARG A 123 13.09 5.23 8.05
CA ARG A 123 14.48 4.90 8.42
C ARG A 123 15.48 5.57 7.49
N LEU A 124 15.28 5.49 6.18
CA LEU A 124 16.15 6.13 5.18
C LEU A 124 16.25 7.64 5.39
N LEU A 125 15.12 8.31 5.60
CA LEU A 125 15.08 9.75 5.85
C LEU A 125 15.68 10.12 7.21
N LYS A 126 15.61 9.27 8.22
CA LYS A 126 16.09 9.58 9.58
C LYS A 126 17.56 9.25 9.79
N TYR A 127 18.05 8.15 9.21
CA TYR A 127 19.36 7.59 9.57
C TYR A 127 20.35 7.48 8.41
N ASP A 128 19.89 7.45 7.14
CA ASP A 128 20.73 7.10 5.99
C ASP A 128 20.99 8.28 5.03
N ASP A 129 20.76 9.50 5.48
CA ASP A 129 21.09 10.75 4.75
C ASP A 129 20.39 10.91 3.38
N PHE A 130 19.21 10.31 3.20
CA PHE A 130 18.35 10.60 2.06
C PHE A 130 17.53 11.87 2.33
N ASP A 131 17.34 12.71 1.30
CA ASP A 131 16.50 13.90 1.37
C ASP A 131 15.05 13.57 1.05
N ASP A 132 14.87 12.67 0.08
CA ASP A 132 13.58 12.28 -0.49
C ASP A 132 13.47 10.77 -0.63
N VAL A 133 12.26 10.26 -0.45
CA VAL A 133 11.89 8.88 -0.75
C VAL A 133 10.63 8.89 -1.60
N ILE A 134 10.67 8.17 -2.71
CA ILE A 134 9.49 7.91 -3.54
C ILE A 134 9.06 6.47 -3.29
N ILE A 135 7.79 6.28 -2.94
CA ILE A 135 7.17 4.97 -2.88
C ILE A 135 6.28 4.81 -4.10
N TYR A 136 6.47 3.73 -4.84
CA TYR A 136 5.66 3.35 -5.99
C TYR A 136 4.99 2.01 -5.69
N GLY A 137 3.68 1.98 -5.68
CA GLY A 137 2.90 0.79 -5.43
C GLY A 137 1.95 0.48 -6.56
N GLU A 138 1.89 -0.80 -6.94
CA GLU A 138 0.95 -1.28 -7.95
C GLU A 138 0.51 -2.72 -7.66
N GLU A 139 -0.77 -2.96 -7.83
CA GLU A 139 -1.37 -4.29 -7.83
C GLU A 139 -2.53 -4.31 -8.80
N TRP A 140 -2.74 -5.42 -9.46
CA TRP A 140 -3.92 -5.63 -10.28
C TRP A 140 -4.51 -7.02 -10.04
N VAL A 141 -5.80 -7.11 -10.27
CA VAL A 141 -6.53 -8.37 -10.12
C VAL A 141 -6.06 -9.39 -11.17
N GLU A 142 -5.65 -10.56 -10.71
CA GLU A 142 -5.28 -11.71 -11.52
C GLU A 142 -6.24 -12.88 -11.31
N GLU A 143 -6.49 -13.62 -12.39
CA GLU A 143 -7.36 -14.81 -12.35
C GLU A 143 -6.81 -15.89 -11.41
N ASN A 144 -5.50 -16.11 -11.41
CA ASN A 144 -4.86 -17.09 -10.54
C ASN A 144 -4.97 -16.73 -9.05
N GLU A 145 -4.91 -15.44 -8.72
CA GLU A 145 -5.08 -14.95 -7.35
C GLU A 145 -6.53 -15.14 -6.87
N LEU A 146 -7.50 -14.80 -7.72
CA LEU A 146 -8.92 -15.02 -7.44
C LEU A 146 -9.21 -16.51 -7.24
N LEU A 147 -8.61 -17.37 -8.05
CA LEU A 147 -8.74 -18.83 -7.92
C LEU A 147 -8.16 -19.32 -6.59
N LEU A 148 -6.97 -18.82 -6.19
CA LEU A 148 -6.35 -19.17 -4.92
C LEU A 148 -7.24 -18.78 -3.73
N PHE A 149 -7.76 -17.54 -3.71
CA PHE A 149 -8.62 -17.09 -2.63
C PHE A 149 -9.94 -17.86 -2.56
N ASN A 150 -10.54 -18.15 -3.71
CA ASN A 150 -11.74 -18.99 -3.76
C ASN A 150 -11.49 -20.40 -3.23
N GLN A 151 -10.38 -21.03 -3.58
CA GLN A 151 -10.01 -22.37 -3.10
C GLN A 151 -9.67 -22.37 -1.59
N SER A 152 -9.15 -21.27 -1.09
CA SER A 152 -8.80 -21.11 0.33
C SER A 152 -9.96 -20.59 1.19
N ASN A 153 -11.17 -20.42 0.63
CA ASN A 153 -12.33 -19.82 1.28
C ASN A 153 -12.06 -18.42 1.89
N ILE A 154 -11.18 -17.65 1.26
CA ILE A 154 -10.91 -16.28 1.66
C ILE A 154 -11.90 -15.37 0.94
N ASP A 155 -12.85 -14.83 1.72
CA ASP A 155 -13.91 -13.96 1.18
C ASP A 155 -13.49 -12.49 1.16
N VAL A 156 -12.62 -12.16 0.20
CA VAL A 156 -12.11 -10.80 -0.03
C VAL A 156 -12.45 -10.38 -1.46
N VAL A 157 -12.88 -9.14 -1.63
CA VAL A 157 -13.02 -8.52 -2.96
C VAL A 157 -11.66 -7.98 -3.36
N CYS A 158 -10.98 -8.62 -4.31
CA CYS A 158 -9.70 -8.15 -4.85
C CYS A 158 -9.89 -6.91 -5.73
N SER A 159 -8.93 -6.00 -5.70
CA SER A 159 -9.00 -4.80 -6.53
C SER A 159 -7.66 -4.39 -7.12
N ASP A 160 -7.72 -3.77 -8.29
CA ASP A 160 -6.61 -2.98 -8.80
C ASP A 160 -6.31 -1.82 -7.84
N GLY A 161 -5.04 -1.49 -7.70
CA GLY A 161 -4.59 -0.34 -6.95
C GLY A 161 -3.27 0.21 -7.49
N PHE A 162 -3.16 1.53 -7.53
CA PHE A 162 -1.95 2.21 -7.97
C PHE A 162 -1.73 3.47 -7.16
N PHE A 163 -0.50 3.71 -6.70
CA PHE A 163 -0.13 4.97 -6.07
C PHE A 163 1.35 5.30 -6.26
N ILE A 164 1.64 6.59 -6.19
CA ILE A 164 3.00 7.13 -6.03
C ILE A 164 2.95 8.14 -4.90
N LEU A 165 3.89 8.04 -3.98
CA LEU A 165 3.99 8.89 -2.79
C LEU A 165 5.40 9.47 -2.69
N HIS A 166 5.51 10.78 -2.56
CA HIS A 166 6.77 11.47 -2.32
C HIS A 166 6.85 11.89 -0.85
N LEU A 167 7.83 11.37 -0.15
CA LEU A 167 8.16 11.65 1.25
C LEU A 167 9.47 12.41 1.33
N SER A 168 9.58 13.36 2.26
CA SER A 168 10.79 14.19 2.42
C SER A 168 11.06 14.54 3.89
N LYS A 169 12.30 14.91 4.18
CA LYS A 169 12.69 15.57 5.45
C LYS A 169 12.15 17.01 5.55
N ASP A 170 12.00 17.70 4.42
CA ASP A 170 11.56 19.09 4.36
C ASP A 170 10.04 19.21 4.54
N SER A 171 9.63 20.07 5.46
CA SER A 171 8.20 20.35 5.75
C SER A 171 7.53 21.31 4.79
N LYS A 172 8.30 22.06 3.98
CA LYS A 172 7.76 23.10 3.10
C LYS A 172 6.74 22.51 2.10
N ASN A 173 5.54 23.07 2.07
CA ASN A 173 4.42 22.62 1.23
C ASN A 173 3.99 21.16 1.47
N ALA A 174 4.22 20.63 2.66
CA ALA A 174 3.74 19.30 3.03
C ALA A 174 2.21 19.24 3.04
N LYS A 175 1.68 18.08 2.68
CA LYS A 175 0.25 17.78 2.73
C LYS A 175 -0.14 17.10 4.04
N ALA A 176 0.76 16.33 4.61
CA ALA A 176 0.58 15.63 5.87
C ALA A 176 1.95 15.24 6.44
N ARG A 177 1.95 14.76 7.69
CA ARG A 177 3.16 14.32 8.37
C ARG A 177 2.96 12.93 8.94
N ILE A 178 3.92 12.03 8.72
CA ILE A 178 4.00 10.75 9.40
C ILE A 178 4.99 10.88 10.56
N GLU A 179 4.50 10.73 11.79
CA GLU A 179 5.30 10.90 13.00
C GLU A 179 6.11 9.66 13.33
N GLU A 180 5.49 8.62 13.81
CA GLU A 180 6.12 7.35 14.15
C GLU A 180 5.61 6.22 13.27
N THR A 181 6.39 5.16 13.17
CA THR A 181 6.06 3.98 12.37
C THR A 181 6.53 2.71 13.09
N THR A 182 5.73 1.68 13.02
CA THR A 182 6.09 0.33 13.45
C THR A 182 5.92 -0.65 12.31
N PHE A 183 6.79 -1.63 12.23
CA PHE A 183 6.64 -2.78 11.35
C PHE A 183 7.30 -3.97 12.01
N LEU A 184 6.58 -5.07 12.15
CA LEU A 184 7.06 -6.26 12.84
C LEU A 184 6.54 -7.54 12.18
N TRP A 185 7.25 -8.61 12.41
CA TRP A 185 6.81 -9.97 12.23
C TRP A 185 6.42 -10.53 13.61
N ASN A 186 5.24 -11.15 13.71
CA ASN A 186 4.78 -11.80 14.93
C ASN A 186 4.91 -13.31 14.81
N ASP A 187 5.37 -13.98 15.86
CA ASP A 187 5.57 -15.43 15.87
C ASP A 187 4.24 -16.17 16.14
N ASP A 188 3.28 -15.97 15.27
CA ASP A 188 2.02 -16.70 15.32
C ASP A 188 2.20 -18.08 14.64
N ARG A 189 1.52 -19.10 15.18
CA ARG A 189 1.67 -20.49 14.70
C ARG A 189 1.17 -20.70 13.27
N ASN A 190 0.17 -19.92 12.87
CA ASN A 190 -0.43 -20.02 11.54
C ASN A 190 -0.20 -18.72 10.76
N PRO A 191 0.58 -18.75 9.67
CA PRO A 191 0.85 -17.54 8.87
C PRO A 191 -0.38 -17.00 8.11
N PHE A 192 -1.47 -17.74 8.06
CA PHE A 192 -2.72 -17.34 7.43
C PHE A 192 -3.74 -16.77 8.41
N GLU A 193 -3.50 -16.90 9.71
CA GLU A 193 -4.37 -16.34 10.74
C GLU A 193 -3.85 -14.99 11.21
N VAL A 194 -4.77 -14.05 11.32
CA VAL A 194 -4.47 -12.72 11.86
C VAL A 194 -4.74 -12.73 13.35
N SER A 195 -3.75 -12.34 14.15
CA SER A 195 -3.88 -12.35 15.60
C SER A 195 -4.11 -10.97 16.19
N ARG A 196 -4.95 -10.93 17.24
CA ARG A 196 -5.11 -9.73 18.07
C ARG A 196 -3.77 -9.27 18.67
N ASP A 197 -2.91 -10.19 19.06
CA ASP A 197 -1.61 -9.90 19.68
C ASP A 197 -0.66 -9.18 18.73
N GLY A 198 -0.63 -9.59 17.45
CA GLY A 198 0.14 -8.92 16.41
C GLY A 198 -0.29 -7.45 16.23
N TYR A 199 -1.59 -7.20 16.19
CA TYR A 199 -2.13 -5.83 16.14
C TYR A 199 -1.78 -5.03 17.40
N ILE A 200 -1.92 -5.60 18.60
CA ILE A 200 -1.55 -4.93 19.86
C ILE A 200 -0.07 -4.53 19.81
N LYS A 201 0.84 -5.43 19.45
CA LYS A 201 2.26 -5.13 19.37
C LYS A 201 2.59 -4.02 18.38
N ALA A 202 1.93 -4.00 17.22
CA ALA A 202 2.12 -2.95 16.23
C ALA A 202 1.63 -1.58 16.70
N MET A 203 0.51 -1.53 17.40
CA MET A 203 -0.12 -0.28 17.87
C MET A 203 0.38 0.20 19.24
N MET A 204 0.94 -0.67 20.07
CA MET A 204 1.36 -0.33 21.45
C MET A 204 2.28 0.91 21.56
N PRO A 205 3.23 1.16 20.65
CA PRO A 205 4.07 2.37 20.72
C PRO A 205 3.30 3.68 20.62
N PHE A 206 2.05 3.66 20.14
CA PHE A 206 1.20 4.85 19.98
C PHE A 206 0.23 5.07 21.13
N LEU A 207 0.33 4.27 22.22
CA LEU A 207 -0.60 4.34 23.35
C LEU A 207 -0.66 5.71 24.03
N PHE A 208 0.43 6.49 23.94
CA PHE A 208 0.52 7.82 24.54
C PHE A 208 0.40 8.96 23.51
N SER A 209 0.10 8.63 22.25
CA SER A 209 -0.25 9.62 21.23
C SER A 209 -1.72 10.02 21.36
N ASP A 210 -2.05 11.24 20.97
CA ASP A 210 -3.42 11.76 20.98
C ASP A 210 -4.24 11.24 19.79
N ILE A 211 -4.34 9.91 19.64
CA ILE A 211 -5.01 9.26 18.52
C ILE A 211 -6.52 9.56 18.56
N ASN A 212 -7.01 10.23 17.52
CA ASN A 212 -8.41 10.59 17.37
C ASN A 212 -9.21 9.54 16.58
N CYS A 213 -8.53 8.83 15.67
CA CYS A 213 -9.16 7.88 14.78
C CYS A 213 -8.17 6.77 14.40
N VAL A 214 -8.67 5.55 14.22
CA VAL A 214 -7.87 4.44 13.68
C VAL A 214 -8.37 4.07 12.29
N LYS A 215 -7.49 4.20 11.30
CA LYS A 215 -7.72 3.64 9.97
C LYS A 215 -7.37 2.16 10.02
N MET A 216 -8.37 1.33 10.02
CA MET A 216 -8.26 -0.12 10.13
C MET A 216 -7.65 -0.75 8.88
N HIS A 217 -7.00 -1.91 9.04
CA HIS A 217 -6.71 -2.78 7.90
C HIS A 217 -8.01 -3.22 7.21
N GLY A 218 -8.97 -3.74 7.98
CA GLY A 218 -10.36 -3.90 7.58
C GLY A 218 -10.54 -4.66 6.26
N THR A 219 -10.31 -5.98 6.23
CA THR A 219 -10.41 -6.78 5.00
C THR A 219 -11.84 -7.17 4.62
N GLY A 220 -12.79 -7.00 5.55
CA GLY A 220 -14.14 -7.55 5.44
C GLY A 220 -14.23 -9.02 5.88
N THR A 221 -13.12 -9.66 6.22
CA THR A 221 -13.16 -11.03 6.77
C THR A 221 -13.41 -10.98 8.28
N PRO A 222 -14.41 -11.74 8.78
CA PRO A 222 -14.82 -11.65 10.19
C PRO A 222 -13.66 -11.84 11.18
N GLN A 223 -12.79 -12.81 10.91
CA GLN A 223 -11.67 -13.13 11.80
C GLN A 223 -10.66 -11.97 11.90
N ASN A 224 -10.29 -11.38 10.75
CA ASN A 224 -9.38 -10.24 10.73
C ASN A 224 -9.99 -9.05 11.44
N ASP A 225 -11.19 -8.67 11.04
CA ASP A 225 -11.83 -7.44 11.49
C ASP A 225 -12.18 -7.50 13.00
N GLU A 226 -12.57 -8.68 13.49
CA GLU A 226 -12.82 -8.90 14.92
C GLU A 226 -11.51 -8.82 15.73
N SER A 227 -10.44 -9.43 15.26
CA SER A 227 -9.12 -9.39 15.91
C SER A 227 -8.58 -7.96 15.99
N GLU A 228 -8.71 -7.20 14.91
CA GLU A 228 -8.28 -5.81 14.84
C GLU A 228 -9.12 -4.92 15.76
N LYS A 229 -10.45 -5.01 15.71
CA LYS A 229 -11.36 -4.24 16.56
C LYS A 229 -11.11 -4.48 18.05
N LYS A 230 -10.92 -5.74 18.45
CA LYS A 230 -10.58 -6.09 19.85
C LYS A 230 -9.23 -5.53 20.29
N ALA A 231 -8.26 -5.43 19.38
CA ALA A 231 -6.96 -4.81 19.67
C ALA A 231 -7.09 -3.30 19.84
N ILE A 232 -7.83 -2.63 18.96
CA ILE A 232 -8.11 -1.18 19.02
C ILE A 232 -8.86 -0.84 20.32
N GLU A 233 -9.94 -1.55 20.63
CA GLU A 233 -10.70 -1.35 21.85
C GLU A 233 -9.86 -1.55 23.12
N HIS A 234 -8.97 -2.54 23.10
CA HIS A 234 -8.07 -2.82 24.23
C HIS A 234 -7.08 -1.67 24.50
N LEU A 235 -6.53 -1.05 23.45
CA LEU A 235 -5.49 -0.03 23.59
C LEU A 235 -6.06 1.40 23.69
N PHE A 236 -7.09 1.71 22.92
CA PHE A 236 -7.59 3.07 22.74
C PHE A 236 -9.04 3.26 23.20
N GLY A 237 -9.72 2.19 23.66
CA GLY A 237 -11.13 2.25 24.06
C GLY A 237 -12.05 2.52 22.87
N ASN A 238 -13.02 3.40 23.08
CA ASN A 238 -14.00 3.77 22.04
C ASN A 238 -13.46 4.91 21.18
N VAL A 239 -12.56 4.60 20.25
CA VAL A 239 -12.02 5.53 19.25
C VAL A 239 -12.73 5.34 17.90
N ASP A 240 -12.89 6.42 17.13
CA ASP A 240 -13.47 6.34 15.79
C ASP A 240 -12.61 5.50 14.85
N THR A 241 -13.28 4.79 13.94
CA THR A 241 -12.59 3.93 12.97
C THR A 241 -12.98 4.25 11.53
N ILE A 242 -12.04 4.10 10.62
CA ILE A 242 -12.22 4.25 9.17
C ILE A 242 -11.80 2.96 8.48
N GLU A 243 -12.53 2.53 7.47
CA GLU A 243 -12.13 1.47 6.56
C GLU A 243 -12.51 1.82 5.12
N TYR A 244 -11.74 1.30 4.16
CA TYR A 244 -11.93 1.62 2.73
C TYR A 244 -12.24 0.40 1.88
N LYS A 245 -11.81 -0.80 2.28
CA LYS A 245 -11.86 -2.00 1.42
C LYS A 245 -13.26 -2.45 1.07
N SER A 246 -14.28 -2.14 1.87
CA SER A 246 -15.68 -2.36 1.52
C SER A 246 -16.12 -1.58 0.28
N GLN A 247 -15.48 -0.43 0.01
CA GLN A 247 -15.82 0.48 -1.08
C GLN A 247 -14.93 0.30 -2.30
N ILE A 248 -13.63 0.09 -2.09
CA ILE A 248 -12.63 0.06 -3.17
C ILE A 248 -12.04 -1.32 -3.44
N GLY A 249 -12.40 -2.33 -2.64
CA GLY A 249 -11.77 -3.64 -2.66
C GLY A 249 -10.39 -3.67 -1.99
N HIS A 250 -9.78 -4.85 -1.97
CA HIS A 250 -8.47 -5.08 -1.38
C HIS A 250 -7.38 -5.13 -2.46
N SER A 251 -6.57 -4.10 -2.53
CA SER A 251 -5.46 -3.98 -3.49
C SER A 251 -4.14 -4.51 -2.92
N GLN A 252 -4.19 -5.62 -2.21
CA GLN A 252 -3.06 -6.40 -1.71
C GLN A 252 -1.93 -5.54 -1.12
N GLY A 253 -0.71 -5.71 -1.60
CA GLY A 253 0.47 -4.97 -1.12
C GLY A 253 0.42 -3.46 -1.33
N CYS A 254 -0.45 -3.00 -2.23
CA CYS A 254 -0.68 -1.58 -2.51
C CYS A 254 -1.60 -0.89 -1.49
N SER A 255 -2.42 -1.64 -0.74
CA SER A 255 -3.55 -1.13 0.04
C SER A 255 -3.22 0.04 0.96
N THR A 256 -2.22 -0.09 1.84
CA THR A 256 -1.94 0.95 2.85
C THR A 256 -1.53 2.27 2.21
N GLY A 257 -0.70 2.24 1.17
CA GLY A 257 -0.27 3.46 0.47
C GLY A 257 -1.39 4.09 -0.35
N LEU A 258 -2.22 3.28 -1.01
CA LEU A 258 -3.39 3.73 -1.73
C LEU A 258 -4.42 4.39 -0.79
N GLU A 259 -4.75 3.73 0.31
CA GLU A 259 -5.71 4.22 1.31
C GLU A 259 -5.21 5.48 2.02
N LEU A 260 -3.88 5.62 2.21
CA LEU A 260 -3.27 6.86 2.69
C LEU A 260 -3.51 8.03 1.73
N CYS A 261 -3.30 7.82 0.43
CA CYS A 261 -3.56 8.85 -0.58
C CYS A 261 -5.03 9.24 -0.63
N ILE A 262 -5.94 8.27 -0.56
CA ILE A 262 -7.40 8.49 -0.53
C ILE A 262 -7.77 9.34 0.68
N LEU A 263 -7.29 9.00 1.88
CA LEU A 263 -7.62 9.72 3.10
C LEU A 263 -7.15 11.17 3.04
N ILE A 264 -5.93 11.42 2.55
CA ILE A 264 -5.41 12.79 2.39
C ILE A 264 -6.27 13.57 1.38
N ASP A 265 -6.68 12.94 0.28
CA ASP A 265 -7.51 13.56 -0.74
C ASP A 265 -8.90 13.90 -0.21
N GLU A 266 -9.53 12.99 0.52
CA GLU A 266 -10.82 13.22 1.20
C GLU A 266 -10.73 14.37 2.21
N TYR A 267 -9.63 14.47 2.96
CA TYR A 267 -9.42 15.57 3.90
C TYR A 267 -9.47 16.93 3.19
N TYR A 268 -8.78 17.06 2.06
CA TYR A 268 -8.65 18.36 1.38
C TYR A 268 -9.77 18.69 0.41
N THR A 269 -10.50 17.70 -0.14
CA THR A 269 -11.39 17.93 -1.25
C THR A 269 -12.86 17.59 -0.98
N THR A 270 -13.16 16.54 -0.21
CA THR A 270 -14.50 15.95 -0.23
C THR A 270 -15.28 16.16 1.06
N ASN A 271 -14.65 16.18 2.22
CA ASN A 271 -15.37 16.25 3.49
C ASN A 271 -14.61 17.01 4.61
N PRO A 272 -14.49 18.34 4.48
CA PRO A 272 -13.83 19.13 5.51
C PRO A 272 -14.52 19.03 6.90
N LYS A 273 -15.79 18.63 6.96
CA LYS A 273 -16.53 18.51 8.22
C LYS A 273 -16.14 17.28 9.03
N ARG A 274 -15.72 16.18 8.41
CA ARG A 274 -15.32 14.96 9.12
C ARG A 274 -14.07 15.19 9.99
N PHE A 275 -13.22 16.10 9.56
CA PHE A 275 -11.95 16.44 10.19
C PHE A 275 -11.91 17.86 10.81
N SER A 276 -12.93 18.70 10.57
CA SER A 276 -12.92 20.13 10.93
C SER A 276 -13.07 20.45 12.42
N GLU A 277 -13.45 19.45 13.22
CA GLU A 277 -13.65 19.62 14.68
C GLU A 277 -12.37 19.31 15.47
N MET A 278 -11.32 18.81 14.82
CA MET A 278 -10.07 18.38 15.44
C MET A 278 -8.95 19.37 15.07
N LYS A 279 -8.24 19.91 16.06
CA LYS A 279 -7.17 20.90 15.84
C LYS A 279 -5.95 20.34 15.12
N ASP A 280 -5.57 19.11 15.41
CA ASP A 280 -4.57 18.30 14.73
C ASP A 280 -5.16 16.88 14.65
N ASN A 281 -5.42 16.40 13.45
CA ASN A 281 -6.00 15.06 13.28
C ASN A 281 -4.88 14.03 13.34
N HIS A 282 -4.82 13.31 14.45
CA HIS A 282 -3.91 12.19 14.68
C HIS A 282 -4.60 10.89 14.32
N ILE A 283 -4.28 10.34 13.17
CA ILE A 283 -4.91 9.14 12.64
C ILE A 283 -3.88 7.99 12.68
N LEU A 284 -4.19 6.94 13.41
CA LEU A 284 -3.38 5.74 13.42
C LEU A 284 -3.77 4.85 12.25
N PHE A 285 -2.87 4.69 11.28
CA PHE A 285 -3.00 3.69 10.23
C PHE A 285 -2.55 2.35 10.75
N ASN A 286 -3.35 1.32 10.47
CA ASN A 286 -3.08 -0.03 10.89
C ASN A 286 -3.12 -1.00 9.70
N THR A 287 -2.26 -2.00 9.72
CA THR A 287 -2.12 -2.95 8.62
C THR A 287 -1.70 -4.33 9.13
N SER A 288 -2.17 -5.36 8.44
CA SER A 288 -1.64 -6.72 8.55
C SER A 288 -1.40 -7.33 7.16
N GLY A 289 -0.61 -8.38 7.12
CA GLY A 289 -0.36 -9.15 5.90
C GLY A 289 -0.18 -10.62 6.23
N MET A 290 -0.60 -11.51 5.31
CA MET A 290 -0.31 -12.93 5.40
C MET A 290 1.19 -13.15 5.61
N GLY A 291 1.56 -14.15 6.43
CA GLY A 291 2.93 -14.32 6.89
C GLY A 291 3.22 -13.62 8.21
N ASN A 292 2.17 -13.19 8.94
CA ASN A 292 2.28 -12.60 10.29
C ASN A 292 2.99 -11.25 10.32
N PHE A 293 2.84 -10.44 9.26
CA PHE A 293 3.31 -9.07 9.21
C PHE A 293 2.28 -8.11 9.76
N TYR A 294 2.70 -7.20 10.64
CA TYR A 294 1.88 -6.15 11.22
C TYR A 294 2.62 -4.83 11.19
N GLY A 295 1.90 -3.75 11.01
CA GLY A 295 2.48 -2.43 11.07
C GLY A 295 1.47 -1.34 11.33
N SER A 296 1.94 -0.25 11.92
CA SER A 296 1.13 0.94 12.17
C SER A 296 1.98 2.19 11.98
N PHE A 297 1.36 3.29 11.63
CA PHE A 297 1.97 4.62 11.66
C PHE A 297 0.97 5.69 12.04
N GLU A 298 1.47 6.75 12.68
CA GLU A 298 0.69 7.92 13.04
C GLU A 298 0.78 8.96 11.93
N LEU A 299 -0.37 9.31 11.36
CA LEU A 299 -0.54 10.38 10.39
C LEU A 299 -1.10 11.61 11.07
N VAL A 300 -0.51 12.77 10.82
CA VAL A 300 -0.99 14.08 11.27
C VAL A 300 -1.33 14.92 10.04
N ILE A 301 -2.58 15.41 9.98
CA ILE A 301 -3.09 16.25 8.89
C ILE A 301 -3.67 17.54 9.48
#